data_36de712d6d18afe630acd2175a8bfe32
#
_entry.id   36de712d6d18afe630acd2175a8bfe32
#
_cell.length_a   1.000
_cell.length_b   1.000
_cell.length_c   1.000
_cell.angle_alpha   90.00
_cell.angle_beta   90.00
_cell.angle_gamma   90.00
#
_symmetry.space_group_name_H-M   'P 1'
#
loop_
_entity.id
_entity.type
_entity.pdbx_description
1 polymer ?
#
loop_
_entity_poly.entity_id
_entity_poly.type
_entity_poly.pdbx_seq_one_letter_code
_entity_poly.pdbx_strand_id
1 'polypeptide(L)'
;MKKSLTILFTLIMAFAIKSEPASPLELVRTIPMPGIAGRFDSFGVDVKGHRLFVTPLDHKTVEVYDLKTGKLIHSIPGIEKAHAVLYRGDLDEIFVTDGPAGSLKIFKGDKYELVKAVEQLAQPDGILYDPDTHYLFIITGGENAKLDYSLISVVDTDKGTHLGDIRIEGGTMEEMRLEKSSARLFVVNREKNRIEVIDSKKRTILTSWPLTLGKLPVGLAIDESAHRLFVGCRSEVIVVLDAASGKEITSVPISKGIDGMVFDPATKRIYSEANTGAIDVYEEVDADHYQSLGTTPIGSPAKPGLLVPELNRYFVAVPQHDNVDAAILEYKVQ
;
A
#
# COMPACT_ATOMS: atom_id res chain seq x y z
N MET A 1 42.26 25.91 -69.84
CA MET A 1 41.04 25.19 -69.37
C MET A 1 41.31 24.71 -67.98
N LYS A 2 40.79 25.41 -66.93
CA LYS A 2 40.88 25.01 -65.51
C LYS A 2 39.62 24.26 -65.10
N LYS A 3 39.74 23.02 -64.73
CA LYS A 3 38.63 22.22 -64.20
C LYS A 3 38.53 22.46 -62.71
N SER A 4 37.43 23.07 -62.25
CA SER A 4 37.07 23.19 -60.85
C SER A 4 36.48 21.87 -60.34
N LEU A 5 37.03 21.31 -59.29
CA LEU A 5 36.52 20.14 -58.57
C LEU A 5 35.70 20.62 -57.40
N THR A 6 34.37 20.47 -57.49
CA THR A 6 33.46 20.78 -56.38
C THR A 6 33.36 19.55 -55.49
N ILE A 7 33.86 19.66 -54.25
CA ILE A 7 33.74 18.64 -53.23
C ILE A 7 32.43 18.89 -52.48
N LEU A 8 31.49 17.96 -52.59
CA LEU A 8 30.20 17.97 -51.87
C LEU A 8 30.43 17.37 -50.49
N PHE A 9 30.37 18.19 -49.43
CA PHE A 9 30.41 17.71 -48.04
C PHE A 9 29.01 17.28 -47.64
N THR A 10 28.76 15.98 -47.49
CA THR A 10 27.53 15.45 -46.93
C THR A 10 27.62 15.44 -45.42
N LEU A 11 26.89 16.34 -44.77
CA LEU A 11 26.78 16.42 -43.30
C LEU A 11 25.84 15.29 -42.81
N ILE A 12 26.40 14.24 -42.25
CA ILE A 12 25.61 13.18 -41.57
C ILE A 12 25.25 13.69 -40.19
N MET A 13 23.98 14.15 -40.00
CA MET A 13 23.43 14.38 -38.69
C MET A 13 23.15 13.03 -38.02
N ALA A 14 23.99 12.66 -37.04
CA ALA A 14 23.70 11.56 -36.15
C ALA A 14 22.59 12.00 -35.16
N PHE A 15 21.38 11.53 -35.37
CA PHE A 15 20.33 11.63 -34.34
C PHE A 15 20.73 10.66 -33.21
N ALA A 16 21.13 11.19 -32.08
CA ALA A 16 21.22 10.44 -30.84
C ALA A 16 19.80 10.02 -30.43
N ILE A 17 19.43 8.76 -30.65
CA ILE A 17 18.23 8.18 -30.09
C ILE A 17 18.49 8.14 -28.60
N LYS A 18 17.89 9.09 -27.83
CA LYS A 18 17.77 8.95 -26.37
C LYS A 18 16.90 7.71 -26.14
N SER A 19 17.50 6.61 -25.70
CA SER A 19 16.74 5.51 -25.13
C SER A 19 15.95 6.06 -23.95
N GLU A 20 14.64 5.91 -23.94
CA GLU A 20 13.85 6.13 -22.74
C GLU A 20 14.44 5.27 -21.63
N PRO A 21 14.56 5.80 -20.40
CA PRO A 21 15.01 4.99 -19.28
C PRO A 21 14.08 3.76 -19.15
N ALA A 22 14.66 2.59 -18.95
CA ALA A 22 13.88 1.38 -18.75
C ALA A 22 12.91 1.61 -17.58
N SER A 23 11.66 1.13 -17.75
CA SER A 23 10.67 1.19 -16.68
C SER A 23 11.23 0.52 -15.40
N PRO A 24 11.11 1.12 -14.23
CA PRO A 24 11.63 0.57 -12.97
C PRO A 24 10.93 -0.74 -12.55
N LEU A 25 9.79 -1.06 -13.17
CA LEU A 25 9.04 -2.30 -12.99
C LEU A 25 8.84 -2.98 -14.34
N GLU A 26 9.07 -4.29 -14.40
CA GLU A 26 8.87 -5.14 -15.58
C GLU A 26 7.61 -5.99 -15.39
N LEU A 27 6.57 -5.79 -16.21
CA LEU A 27 5.37 -6.63 -16.19
C LEU A 27 5.73 -8.06 -16.61
N VAL A 28 5.55 -9.03 -15.71
CA VAL A 28 5.87 -10.44 -15.98
C VAL A 28 4.62 -11.29 -16.15
N ARG A 29 3.48 -10.88 -15.58
CA ARG A 29 2.23 -11.64 -15.72
C ARG A 29 1.01 -10.75 -15.48
N THR A 30 -0.06 -11.03 -16.23
CA THR A 30 -1.41 -10.54 -15.96
C THR A 30 -2.27 -11.73 -15.53
N ILE A 31 -2.87 -11.63 -14.35
CA ILE A 31 -3.77 -12.65 -13.79
C ILE A 31 -5.19 -12.12 -13.95
N PRO A 32 -6.00 -12.68 -14.88
CA PRO A 32 -7.35 -12.20 -15.11
C PRO A 32 -8.28 -12.56 -13.95
N MET A 33 -9.23 -11.67 -13.64
CA MET A 33 -10.24 -11.83 -12.60
C MET A 33 -11.65 -11.69 -13.22
N PRO A 34 -12.07 -12.63 -14.06
CA PRO A 34 -13.34 -12.53 -14.77
C PRO A 34 -14.52 -12.54 -13.79
N GLY A 35 -15.50 -11.66 -14.04
CA GLY A 35 -16.69 -11.53 -13.21
C GLY A 35 -16.50 -10.75 -11.92
N ILE A 36 -15.28 -10.30 -11.61
CA ILE A 36 -15.02 -9.40 -10.49
C ILE A 36 -15.18 -7.96 -10.96
N ALA A 37 -16.13 -7.26 -10.39
CA ALA A 37 -16.37 -5.84 -10.66
C ALA A 37 -16.14 -4.99 -9.41
N GLY A 38 -15.97 -3.67 -9.62
CA GLY A 38 -15.78 -2.72 -8.54
C GLY A 38 -14.32 -2.52 -8.16
N ARG A 39 -14.12 -1.91 -7.00
CA ARG A 39 -12.77 -1.54 -6.50
C ARG A 39 -12.16 -2.68 -5.70
N PHE A 40 -10.85 -2.65 -5.62
CA PHE A 40 -10.07 -3.47 -4.70
C PHE A 40 -9.53 -2.59 -3.56
N ASP A 41 -9.20 -3.18 -2.41
CA ASP A 41 -8.77 -2.39 -1.27
C ASP A 41 -7.49 -2.91 -0.61
N SER A 42 -7.23 -4.21 -0.62
CA SER A 42 -6.07 -4.79 0.04
C SER A 42 -5.59 -6.07 -0.62
N PHE A 43 -4.32 -6.37 -0.37
CA PHE A 43 -3.71 -7.67 -0.59
C PHE A 43 -3.19 -8.26 0.72
N GLY A 44 -3.20 -9.60 0.81
CA GLY A 44 -2.44 -10.37 1.77
C GLY A 44 -1.64 -11.46 1.06
N VAL A 45 -0.61 -11.97 1.68
CA VAL A 45 0.24 -13.00 1.08
C VAL A 45 0.63 -14.09 2.07
N ASP A 46 0.61 -15.33 1.61
CA ASP A 46 1.24 -16.48 2.22
C ASP A 46 2.33 -17.00 1.27
N VAL A 47 3.54 -16.53 1.47
CA VAL A 47 4.68 -16.91 0.61
C VAL A 47 4.97 -18.41 0.68
N LYS A 48 4.88 -19.01 1.87
CA LYS A 48 5.17 -20.45 2.07
C LYS A 48 4.12 -21.34 1.43
N GLY A 49 2.84 -21.01 1.59
CA GLY A 49 1.71 -21.73 0.99
C GLY A 49 1.44 -21.31 -0.45
N HIS A 50 2.20 -20.35 -1.01
CA HIS A 50 2.04 -19.82 -2.37
C HIS A 50 0.65 -19.23 -2.65
N ARG A 51 0.08 -18.48 -1.68
CA ARG A 51 -1.25 -17.89 -1.80
C ARG A 51 -1.18 -16.36 -1.80
N LEU A 52 -1.94 -15.75 -2.70
CA LEU A 52 -2.20 -14.33 -2.75
C LEU A 52 -3.67 -14.11 -2.44
N PHE A 53 -3.96 -13.30 -1.44
CA PHE A 53 -5.31 -12.90 -1.06
C PHE A 53 -5.57 -11.50 -1.60
N VAL A 54 -6.76 -11.26 -2.15
CA VAL A 54 -7.17 -9.94 -2.61
C VAL A 54 -8.62 -9.66 -2.19
N THR A 55 -8.90 -8.41 -1.84
CA THR A 55 -10.20 -7.97 -1.36
C THR A 55 -10.92 -7.14 -2.42
N PRO A 56 -11.77 -7.73 -3.27
CA PRO A 56 -12.66 -6.97 -4.14
C PRO A 56 -13.85 -6.45 -3.32
N LEU A 57 -13.86 -5.15 -3.03
CA LEU A 57 -14.75 -4.49 -2.06
C LEU A 57 -16.25 -4.81 -2.25
N ASP A 58 -16.70 -4.79 -3.49
CA ASP A 58 -18.11 -4.92 -3.80
C ASP A 58 -18.52 -6.35 -4.18
N HIS A 59 -17.58 -7.30 -4.18
CA HIS A 59 -17.82 -8.70 -4.55
C HIS A 59 -18.21 -9.61 -3.38
N LYS A 60 -18.08 -9.12 -2.14
CA LYS A 60 -18.47 -9.81 -0.90
C LYS A 60 -17.66 -11.07 -0.58
N THR A 61 -16.44 -11.12 -1.06
CA THR A 61 -15.51 -12.24 -0.88
C THR A 61 -14.08 -11.74 -0.61
N VAL A 62 -13.22 -12.64 -0.18
CA VAL A 62 -11.76 -12.52 -0.38
C VAL A 62 -11.38 -13.59 -1.40
N GLU A 63 -10.75 -13.17 -2.49
CA GLU A 63 -10.28 -14.09 -3.53
C GLU A 63 -8.87 -14.60 -3.22
N VAL A 64 -8.65 -15.90 -3.37
CA VAL A 64 -7.39 -16.58 -3.09
C VAL A 64 -6.80 -17.12 -4.38
N TYR A 65 -5.65 -16.62 -4.76
CA TYR A 65 -4.94 -17.03 -5.97
C TYR A 65 -3.67 -17.82 -5.63
N ASP A 66 -3.35 -18.83 -6.45
CA ASP A 66 -2.07 -19.51 -6.39
C ASP A 66 -0.97 -18.65 -7.04
N LEU A 67 0.04 -18.29 -6.28
CA LEU A 67 1.14 -17.40 -6.71
C LEU A 67 1.97 -17.99 -7.87
N LYS A 68 2.07 -19.33 -7.99
CA LYS A 68 2.86 -19.96 -9.04
C LYS A 68 2.13 -19.96 -10.37
N THR A 69 0.85 -20.31 -10.35
CA THR A 69 0.05 -20.51 -11.56
C THR A 69 -0.79 -19.29 -11.94
N GLY A 70 -1.06 -18.38 -10.98
CA GLY A 70 -2.00 -17.28 -11.15
C GLY A 70 -3.46 -17.72 -11.23
N LYS A 71 -3.79 -18.93 -10.82
CA LYS A 71 -5.16 -19.44 -10.85
C LYS A 71 -5.90 -19.11 -9.57
N LEU A 72 -7.16 -18.76 -9.68
CA LEU A 72 -8.07 -18.70 -8.53
C LEU A 72 -8.20 -20.10 -7.94
N ILE A 73 -7.96 -20.24 -6.64
CA ILE A 73 -8.06 -21.51 -5.90
C ILE A 73 -9.24 -21.52 -4.95
N HIS A 74 -9.65 -20.36 -4.44
CA HIS A 74 -10.82 -20.26 -3.57
C HIS A 74 -11.37 -18.84 -3.53
N SER A 75 -12.68 -18.72 -3.25
CA SER A 75 -13.36 -17.46 -2.92
C SER A 75 -13.95 -17.61 -1.53
N ILE A 76 -13.48 -16.86 -0.55
CA ILE A 76 -13.94 -16.90 0.84
C ILE A 76 -15.21 -16.06 0.94
N PRO A 77 -16.39 -16.67 1.20
CA PRO A 77 -17.66 -15.96 1.24
C PRO A 77 -17.99 -15.45 2.65
N GLY A 78 -19.16 -14.81 2.77
CA GLY A 78 -19.70 -14.41 4.06
C GLY A 78 -19.14 -13.10 4.60
N ILE A 79 -18.66 -12.24 3.71
CA ILE A 79 -18.13 -10.91 4.00
C ILE A 79 -19.03 -9.90 3.27
N GLU A 80 -19.45 -8.83 3.95
CA GLU A 80 -20.26 -7.80 3.30
C GLU A 80 -19.41 -6.86 2.45
N LYS A 81 -18.25 -6.44 3.00
CA LYS A 81 -17.29 -5.57 2.32
C LYS A 81 -15.91 -5.74 2.93
N ALA A 82 -15.07 -6.53 2.28
CA ALA A 82 -13.70 -6.79 2.73
C ALA A 82 -12.80 -5.59 2.45
N HIS A 83 -12.32 -4.91 3.50
CA HIS A 83 -11.38 -3.80 3.35
C HIS A 83 -9.93 -4.26 3.42
N ALA A 84 -9.56 -5.00 4.44
CA ALA A 84 -8.19 -5.48 4.57
C ALA A 84 -8.12 -6.96 4.87
N VAL A 85 -7.01 -7.60 4.47
CA VAL A 85 -6.73 -9.01 4.71
C VAL A 85 -5.30 -9.22 5.20
N LEU A 86 -5.14 -10.03 6.25
CA LEU A 86 -3.85 -10.48 6.78
C LEU A 86 -3.86 -11.99 6.93
N TYR A 87 -2.79 -12.66 6.54
CA TYR A 87 -2.55 -14.07 6.85
C TYR A 87 -1.46 -14.21 7.94
N ARG A 88 -1.79 -14.91 9.02
CA ARG A 88 -0.84 -15.32 10.05
C ARG A 88 -0.50 -16.80 9.89
N GLY A 89 0.68 -17.06 9.32
CA GLY A 89 1.11 -18.42 9.00
C GLY A 89 1.41 -19.31 10.21
N ASP A 90 1.72 -18.74 11.36
CA ASP A 90 1.94 -19.45 12.62
C ASP A 90 0.65 -19.99 13.25
N LEU A 91 -0.49 -19.33 13.02
CA LEU A 91 -1.82 -19.77 13.45
C LEU A 91 -2.59 -20.51 12.36
N ASP A 92 -2.13 -20.38 11.10
CA ASP A 92 -2.89 -20.74 9.90
C ASP A 92 -4.26 -20.08 9.91
N GLU A 93 -4.28 -18.74 10.06
CA GLU A 93 -5.50 -17.93 10.14
C GLU A 93 -5.45 -16.71 9.23
N ILE A 94 -6.62 -16.41 8.66
CA ILE A 94 -6.84 -15.25 7.78
C ILE A 94 -7.74 -14.27 8.51
N PHE A 95 -7.27 -13.05 8.70
CA PHE A 95 -7.98 -11.97 9.37
C PHE A 95 -8.50 -11.00 8.30
N VAL A 96 -9.79 -10.71 8.32
CA VAL A 96 -10.46 -9.86 7.33
C VAL A 96 -11.33 -8.81 8.02
N THR A 97 -11.10 -7.53 7.73
CA THR A 97 -11.99 -6.46 8.18
C THR A 97 -13.22 -6.39 7.28
N ASP A 98 -14.39 -6.39 7.89
CA ASP A 98 -15.69 -6.25 7.23
C ASP A 98 -16.39 -4.98 7.72
N GLY A 99 -16.25 -3.92 6.95
CA GLY A 99 -16.68 -2.57 7.35
C GLY A 99 -18.15 -2.51 7.76
N PRO A 100 -19.13 -2.76 6.86
CA PRO A 100 -20.55 -2.68 7.19
C PRO A 100 -21.01 -3.65 8.27
N ALA A 101 -20.39 -4.84 8.34
CA ALA A 101 -20.67 -5.80 9.40
C ALA A 101 -20.13 -5.36 10.77
N GLY A 102 -19.24 -4.37 10.81
CA GLY A 102 -18.62 -3.89 12.06
C GLY A 102 -17.78 -4.96 12.74
N SER A 103 -17.04 -5.78 11.97
CA SER A 103 -16.35 -6.93 12.52
C SER A 103 -14.98 -7.19 11.89
N LEU A 104 -14.10 -7.81 12.67
CA LEU A 104 -12.91 -8.51 12.17
C LEU A 104 -13.24 -10.00 12.13
N LYS A 105 -13.33 -10.59 10.94
CA LYS A 105 -13.59 -12.00 10.73
C LYS A 105 -12.29 -12.79 10.66
N ILE A 106 -12.25 -13.94 11.32
CA ILE A 106 -11.08 -14.83 11.39
C ILE A 106 -11.47 -16.17 10.77
N PHE A 107 -10.79 -16.52 9.68
CA PHE A 107 -11.01 -17.77 8.95
C PHE A 107 -9.83 -18.71 9.13
N LYS A 108 -10.05 -20.01 9.09
CA LYS A 108 -8.99 -21.02 9.06
C LYS A 108 -8.30 -21.00 7.68
N GLY A 109 -6.97 -21.01 7.67
CA GLY A 109 -6.20 -20.84 6.45
C GLY A 109 -6.26 -22.02 5.49
N ASP A 110 -6.40 -23.26 6.00
CA ASP A 110 -6.46 -24.48 5.19
C ASP A 110 -7.86 -24.77 4.64
N LYS A 111 -8.92 -24.39 5.38
CA LYS A 111 -10.32 -24.69 5.04
C LYS A 111 -11.13 -23.47 4.60
N TYR A 112 -10.64 -22.27 4.87
CA TYR A 112 -11.35 -21.02 4.62
C TYR A 112 -12.70 -20.91 5.36
N GLU A 113 -12.87 -21.65 6.46
CA GLU A 113 -14.06 -21.63 7.30
C GLU A 113 -13.94 -20.53 8.36
N LEU A 114 -15.05 -19.83 8.62
CA LEU A 114 -15.11 -18.82 9.68
C LEU A 114 -14.95 -19.50 11.04
N VAL A 115 -13.92 -19.10 11.79
CA VAL A 115 -13.63 -19.62 13.14
C VAL A 115 -14.18 -18.69 14.21
N LYS A 116 -14.05 -17.39 14.00
CA LYS A 116 -14.38 -16.36 14.99
C LYS A 116 -14.63 -15.02 14.32
N ALA A 117 -15.40 -14.17 14.98
CA ALA A 117 -15.47 -12.75 14.67
C ALA A 117 -15.24 -11.91 15.94
N VAL A 118 -14.54 -10.79 15.78
CA VAL A 118 -14.47 -9.74 16.78
C VAL A 118 -15.46 -8.67 16.34
N GLU A 119 -16.54 -8.57 17.09
CA GLU A 119 -17.69 -7.74 16.74
C GLU A 119 -17.61 -6.34 17.38
N GLN A 120 -18.54 -5.46 16.99
CA GLN A 120 -18.72 -4.11 17.53
C GLN A 120 -17.56 -3.16 17.23
N LEU A 121 -16.87 -3.38 16.12
CA LEU A 121 -15.90 -2.43 15.57
C LEU A 121 -16.64 -1.40 14.70
N ALA A 122 -16.33 -0.13 14.85
CA ALA A 122 -17.00 0.95 14.11
C ALA A 122 -16.46 1.05 12.69
N GLN A 123 -17.06 0.36 11.71
CA GLN A 123 -16.63 0.37 10.29
C GLN A 123 -15.12 0.08 10.14
N PRO A 124 -14.65 -1.12 10.48
CA PRO A 124 -13.22 -1.46 10.38
C PRO A 124 -12.74 -1.44 8.93
N ASP A 125 -11.56 -0.84 8.73
CA ASP A 125 -10.93 -0.58 7.45
C ASP A 125 -9.50 -1.16 7.41
N GLY A 126 -8.49 -0.32 7.16
CA GLY A 126 -7.09 -0.71 7.08
C GLY A 126 -6.52 -1.34 8.35
N ILE A 127 -5.58 -2.25 8.19
CA ILE A 127 -4.95 -2.98 9.30
C ILE A 127 -3.43 -2.89 9.26
N LEU A 128 -2.83 -2.99 10.44
CA LEU A 128 -1.39 -3.18 10.61
C LEU A 128 -1.12 -4.19 11.73
N TYR A 129 -0.33 -5.20 11.44
CA TYR A 129 0.06 -6.23 12.39
C TYR A 129 1.43 -5.95 13.01
N ASP A 130 1.50 -6.03 14.33
CA ASP A 130 2.74 -6.00 15.09
C ASP A 130 3.14 -7.43 15.49
N PRO A 131 4.20 -8.00 14.91
CA PRO A 131 4.63 -9.36 15.21
C PRO A 131 5.26 -9.51 16.60
N ASP A 132 5.70 -8.44 17.25
CA ASP A 132 6.32 -8.50 18.58
C ASP A 132 5.28 -8.59 19.70
N THR A 133 4.13 -7.94 19.53
CA THR A 133 3.04 -7.95 20.50
C THR A 133 1.91 -8.89 20.13
N HIS A 134 1.86 -9.35 18.87
CA HIS A 134 0.74 -10.05 18.23
C HIS A 134 -0.54 -9.19 18.19
N TYR A 135 -0.41 -7.86 18.24
CA TYR A 135 -1.53 -6.94 18.12
C TYR A 135 -1.80 -6.61 16.66
N LEU A 136 -3.08 -6.55 16.33
CA LEU A 136 -3.58 -5.99 15.09
C LEU A 136 -4.19 -4.62 15.39
N PHE A 137 -3.62 -3.59 14.79
CA PHE A 137 -4.16 -2.24 14.80
C PHE A 137 -5.10 -2.09 13.62
N ILE A 138 -6.31 -1.58 13.85
CA ILE A 138 -7.37 -1.46 12.85
C ILE A 138 -7.86 -0.02 12.86
N ILE A 139 -7.86 0.63 11.71
CA ILE A 139 -8.54 1.93 11.54
C ILE A 139 -10.04 1.69 11.62
N THR A 140 -10.72 2.39 12.52
CA THR A 140 -12.16 2.31 12.70
C THR A 140 -12.76 3.69 12.96
N GLY A 141 -14.07 3.82 12.94
CA GLY A 141 -14.73 5.10 13.17
C GLY A 141 -14.74 6.01 11.94
N GLY A 142 -14.59 7.31 12.17
CA GLY A 142 -14.50 8.33 11.15
C GLY A 142 -15.74 8.48 10.26
N GLU A 143 -15.53 9.04 9.06
CA GLU A 143 -16.60 9.35 8.11
C GLU A 143 -17.46 8.14 7.76
N ASN A 144 -16.85 6.95 7.59
CA ASN A 144 -17.56 5.71 7.27
C ASN A 144 -18.55 5.31 8.38
N ALA A 145 -18.22 5.59 9.64
CA ALA A 145 -19.07 5.38 10.81
C ALA A 145 -19.94 6.61 11.16
N LYS A 146 -19.86 7.69 10.37
CA LYS A 146 -20.54 8.98 10.62
C LYS A 146 -20.10 9.61 11.95
N LEU A 147 -18.82 9.49 12.29
CA LEU A 147 -18.19 10.07 13.47
C LEU A 147 -17.22 11.17 13.05
N ASP A 148 -17.10 12.21 13.86
CA ASP A 148 -16.13 13.31 13.70
C ASP A 148 -14.75 12.99 14.28
N TYR A 149 -14.54 11.74 14.67
CA TYR A 149 -13.30 11.18 15.18
C TYR A 149 -13.09 9.77 14.66
N SER A 150 -11.86 9.35 14.61
CA SER A 150 -11.47 7.98 14.29
C SER A 150 -10.93 7.25 15.52
N LEU A 151 -10.84 5.95 15.41
CA LEU A 151 -10.28 5.06 16.42
C LEU A 151 -9.20 4.20 15.79
N ILE A 152 -8.19 3.84 16.56
CA ILE A 152 -7.36 2.69 16.26
C ILE A 152 -7.77 1.59 17.23
N SER A 153 -8.58 0.67 16.76
CA SER A 153 -9.00 -0.50 17.53
C SER A 153 -7.86 -1.52 17.59
N VAL A 154 -7.59 -2.04 18.78
CA VAL A 154 -6.48 -2.98 19.00
C VAL A 154 -7.04 -4.36 19.33
N VAL A 155 -6.64 -5.36 18.54
CA VAL A 155 -7.04 -6.76 18.71
C VAL A 155 -5.82 -7.62 19.00
N ASP A 156 -5.90 -8.42 20.07
CA ASP A 156 -4.96 -9.53 20.34
C ASP A 156 -5.31 -10.67 19.38
N THR A 157 -4.44 -10.93 18.42
CA THR A 157 -4.72 -11.92 17.36
C THR A 157 -4.59 -13.36 17.82
N ASP A 158 -3.83 -13.64 18.90
CA ASP A 158 -3.72 -15.01 19.45
C ASP A 158 -5.02 -15.43 20.17
N LYS A 159 -5.69 -14.45 20.77
CA LYS A 159 -6.98 -14.68 21.47
C LYS A 159 -8.20 -14.31 20.63
N GLY A 160 -7.99 -13.52 19.57
CA GLY A 160 -9.08 -12.91 18.81
C GLY A 160 -9.95 -12.04 19.72
N THR A 161 -9.35 -11.16 20.53
CA THR A 161 -10.07 -10.31 21.49
C THR A 161 -9.76 -8.85 21.30
N HIS A 162 -10.80 -8.00 21.31
CA HIS A 162 -10.65 -6.55 21.29
C HIS A 162 -10.09 -6.07 22.63
N LEU A 163 -8.98 -5.34 22.59
CA LEU A 163 -8.27 -4.83 23.77
C LEU A 163 -8.62 -3.38 24.11
N GLY A 164 -9.40 -2.71 23.25
CA GLY A 164 -9.81 -1.32 23.39
C GLY A 164 -9.33 -0.46 22.23
N ASP A 165 -9.65 0.83 22.30
CA ASP A 165 -9.51 1.80 21.22
C ASP A 165 -8.62 2.97 21.63
N ILE A 166 -7.86 3.50 20.65
CA ILE A 166 -7.13 4.75 20.77
C ILE A 166 -7.90 5.78 19.96
N ARG A 167 -8.50 6.77 20.64
CA ARG A 167 -9.27 7.83 19.98
C ARG A 167 -8.36 8.88 19.37
N ILE A 168 -8.62 9.23 18.11
CA ILE A 168 -7.90 10.25 17.34
C ILE A 168 -8.91 11.30 16.85
N GLU A 169 -8.58 12.58 16.96
CA GLU A 169 -9.38 13.66 16.38
C GLU A 169 -9.30 13.63 14.85
N GLY A 170 -10.44 13.76 14.20
CA GLY A 170 -10.58 13.76 12.73
C GLY A 170 -11.19 12.48 12.20
N GLY A 171 -12.00 12.64 11.16
CA GLY A 171 -12.83 11.58 10.59
C GLY A 171 -12.17 10.78 9.46
N THR A 172 -10.93 11.10 9.07
CA THR A 172 -10.29 10.41 7.95
C THR A 172 -8.85 10.04 8.28
N MET A 173 -8.67 8.78 8.66
CA MET A 173 -7.38 8.13 8.77
C MET A 173 -7.11 7.32 7.51
N GLU A 174 -5.85 7.21 7.13
CA GLU A 174 -5.41 6.46 5.95
C GLU A 174 -4.44 5.34 6.34
N GLU A 175 -3.21 5.39 5.90
CA GLU A 175 -2.23 4.34 6.18
C GLU A 175 -1.60 4.42 7.57
N MET A 176 -1.13 3.26 8.04
CA MET A 176 -0.37 3.09 9.28
C MET A 176 0.98 2.42 8.99
N ARG A 177 2.02 2.81 9.73
CA ARG A 177 3.32 2.10 9.74
C ARG A 177 3.86 1.99 11.15
N LEU A 178 4.46 0.85 11.45
CA LEU A 178 5.09 0.57 12.74
C LEU A 178 6.61 0.73 12.58
N GLU A 179 7.21 1.52 13.46
CA GLU A 179 8.65 1.50 13.69
C GLU A 179 8.92 0.53 14.84
N LYS A 180 9.41 -0.67 14.50
CA LYS A 180 9.61 -1.77 15.46
C LYS A 180 10.63 -1.42 16.52
N SER A 181 11.73 -0.77 16.13
CA SER A 181 12.84 -0.42 17.01
C SER A 181 12.43 0.45 18.20
N SER A 182 11.41 1.29 18.06
CA SER A 182 10.92 2.21 19.10
C SER A 182 9.49 1.97 19.55
N ALA A 183 8.83 0.96 19.00
CA ALA A 183 7.40 0.67 19.22
C ALA A 183 6.48 1.87 18.93
N ARG A 184 6.83 2.69 17.92
CA ARG A 184 6.00 3.81 17.47
C ARG A 184 5.13 3.40 16.29
N LEU A 185 3.85 3.64 16.42
CA LEU A 185 2.87 3.52 15.35
C LEU A 185 2.62 4.92 14.78
N PHE A 186 2.91 5.10 13.50
CA PHE A 186 2.58 6.30 12.75
C PHE A 186 1.27 6.09 12.01
N VAL A 187 0.37 7.08 12.09
CA VAL A 187 -0.95 7.05 11.44
C VAL A 187 -1.14 8.33 10.64
N VAL A 188 -1.52 8.19 9.39
CA VAL A 188 -1.86 9.33 8.54
C VAL A 188 -3.23 9.87 8.93
N ASN A 189 -3.27 11.12 9.38
CA ASN A 189 -4.49 11.88 9.62
C ASN A 189 -4.70 12.87 8.48
N ARG A 190 -5.46 12.45 7.45
CA ARG A 190 -5.67 13.23 6.24
C ARG A 190 -6.47 14.50 6.52
N GLU A 191 -7.51 14.41 7.34
CA GLU A 191 -8.36 15.56 7.65
C GLU A 191 -7.58 16.67 8.35
N LYS A 192 -6.73 16.31 9.31
CA LYS A 192 -5.94 17.30 10.07
C LYS A 192 -4.60 17.62 9.43
N ASN A 193 -4.27 17.01 8.28
CA ASN A 193 -3.02 17.20 7.55
C ASN A 193 -1.77 16.99 8.44
N ARG A 194 -1.74 15.86 9.15
CA ARG A 194 -0.68 15.55 10.12
C ARG A 194 -0.44 14.04 10.25
N ILE A 195 0.66 13.66 10.87
CA ILE A 195 0.95 12.30 11.29
C ILE A 195 0.71 12.20 12.80
N GLU A 196 -0.10 11.25 13.22
CA GLU A 196 -0.23 10.88 14.62
C GLU A 196 0.87 9.90 14.99
N VAL A 197 1.51 10.11 16.13
CA VAL A 197 2.56 9.24 16.67
C VAL A 197 2.05 8.59 17.94
N ILE A 198 1.97 7.28 17.95
CA ILE A 198 1.35 6.49 19.02
C ILE A 198 2.39 5.52 19.57
N ASP A 199 2.44 5.38 20.90
CA ASP A 199 3.13 4.26 21.54
C ASP A 199 2.29 2.99 21.37
N SER A 200 2.75 2.07 20.53
CA SER A 200 1.99 0.86 20.17
C SER A 200 1.78 -0.08 21.36
N LYS A 201 2.72 -0.11 22.32
CA LYS A 201 2.66 -0.97 23.51
C LYS A 201 1.77 -0.38 24.59
N LYS A 202 1.90 0.94 24.87
CA LYS A 202 1.07 1.65 25.85
C LYS A 202 -0.30 2.03 25.29
N ARG A 203 -0.43 2.04 23.96
CA ARG A 203 -1.66 2.42 23.25
C ARG A 203 -2.11 3.85 23.58
N THR A 204 -1.16 4.77 23.53
CA THR A 204 -1.38 6.19 23.83
C THR A 204 -0.75 7.07 22.77
N ILE A 205 -1.40 8.18 22.44
CA ILE A 205 -0.85 9.20 21.55
C ILE A 205 0.32 9.87 22.24
N LEU A 206 1.48 9.89 21.58
CA LEU A 206 2.69 10.58 22.06
C LEU A 206 2.73 12.03 21.59
N THR A 207 2.44 12.25 20.32
CA THR A 207 2.46 13.58 19.68
C THR A 207 1.79 13.52 18.31
N SER A 208 1.66 14.69 17.68
CA SER A 208 1.19 14.81 16.29
C SER A 208 2.11 15.76 15.54
N TRP A 209 2.44 15.41 14.29
CA TRP A 209 3.34 16.18 13.42
C TRP A 209 2.58 16.80 12.26
N PRO A 210 2.32 18.11 12.26
CA PRO A 210 1.66 18.79 11.15
C PRO A 210 2.57 18.81 9.92
N LEU A 211 1.97 18.63 8.73
CA LEU A 211 2.68 18.73 7.45
C LEU A 211 2.54 20.14 6.87
N THR A 212 3.64 20.67 6.37
CA THR A 212 3.70 21.99 5.70
C THR A 212 4.07 21.89 4.23
N LEU A 213 4.95 20.94 3.86
CA LEU A 213 5.42 20.71 2.48
C LEU A 213 4.42 19.92 1.63
N GLY A 214 3.47 19.21 2.26
CA GLY A 214 2.43 18.43 1.59
C GLY A 214 1.03 18.68 2.14
N LYS A 215 0.01 18.34 1.33
CA LYS A 215 -1.40 18.45 1.70
C LYS A 215 -2.16 17.20 1.35
N LEU A 216 -3.18 16.88 2.17
CA LEU A 216 -4.01 15.68 2.02
C LEU A 216 -3.16 14.40 1.99
N PRO A 217 -2.44 14.08 3.07
CA PRO A 217 -1.61 12.88 3.14
C PRO A 217 -2.48 11.63 3.05
N VAL A 218 -1.97 10.59 2.36
CA VAL A 218 -2.63 9.30 2.15
C VAL A 218 -1.65 8.16 2.37
N GLY A 219 -0.58 8.10 1.56
CA GLY A 219 0.40 7.03 1.61
C GLY A 219 1.42 7.22 2.73
N LEU A 220 1.90 6.11 3.30
CA LEU A 220 2.90 6.11 4.36
C LEU A 220 3.90 4.97 4.17
N ALA A 221 5.19 5.26 4.23
CA ALA A 221 6.25 4.25 4.25
C ALA A 221 7.37 4.68 5.19
N ILE A 222 8.21 3.75 5.61
CA ILE A 222 9.31 4.02 6.56
C ILE A 222 10.58 3.29 6.16
N ASP A 223 11.71 3.99 6.21
CA ASP A 223 13.03 3.39 6.35
C ASP A 223 13.49 3.52 7.81
N GLU A 224 13.37 2.42 8.56
CA GLU A 224 13.82 2.39 9.97
C GLU A 224 15.34 2.56 10.08
N SER A 225 16.11 2.09 9.09
CA SER A 225 17.58 2.14 9.13
C SER A 225 18.14 3.55 8.96
N ALA A 226 17.47 4.38 8.14
CA ALA A 226 17.83 5.77 7.93
C ALA A 226 17.02 6.73 8.81
N HIS A 227 16.06 6.22 9.61
CA HIS A 227 15.11 7.01 10.38
C HIS A 227 14.34 8.02 9.52
N ARG A 228 13.81 7.55 8.37
CA ARG A 228 13.01 8.39 7.46
C ARG A 228 11.60 7.86 7.32
N LEU A 229 10.65 8.77 7.48
CA LEU A 229 9.23 8.52 7.25
C LEU A 229 8.84 9.23 5.95
N PHE A 230 8.25 8.50 5.03
CA PHE A 230 7.78 8.98 3.74
C PHE A 230 6.26 9.15 3.78
N VAL A 231 5.78 10.34 3.46
CA VAL A 231 4.36 10.68 3.49
C VAL A 231 3.92 11.13 2.11
N GLY A 232 3.18 10.28 1.43
CA GLY A 232 2.62 10.58 0.12
C GLY A 232 1.36 11.44 0.23
N CYS A 233 1.35 12.58 -0.46
CA CYS A 233 0.31 13.58 -0.38
C CYS A 233 -0.42 13.77 -1.71
N ARG A 234 -1.74 13.99 -1.69
CA ARG A 234 -2.53 14.30 -2.90
C ARG A 234 -2.18 15.65 -3.53
N SER A 235 -1.35 16.46 -2.86
CA SER A 235 -0.67 17.61 -3.45
C SER A 235 0.51 17.25 -4.36
N GLU A 236 0.58 16.00 -4.80
CA GLU A 236 1.53 15.49 -5.81
C GLU A 236 2.99 15.51 -5.32
N VAL A 237 3.19 15.24 -4.02
CA VAL A 237 4.53 15.12 -3.41
C VAL A 237 4.60 13.97 -2.42
N ILE A 238 5.80 13.39 -2.27
CA ILE A 238 6.20 12.66 -1.08
C ILE A 238 6.93 13.65 -0.18
N VAL A 239 6.48 13.83 1.03
CA VAL A 239 7.21 14.57 2.07
C VAL A 239 8.06 13.58 2.85
N VAL A 240 9.32 13.90 3.03
CA VAL A 240 10.26 13.10 3.81
C VAL A 240 10.44 13.74 5.18
N LEU A 241 10.20 12.98 6.24
CA LEU A 241 10.36 13.43 7.61
C LEU A 241 11.48 12.64 8.31
N ASP A 242 12.14 13.30 9.25
CA ASP A 242 12.91 12.62 10.28
C ASP A 242 11.95 11.88 11.22
N ALA A 243 12.05 10.55 11.25
CA ALA A 243 11.11 9.71 12.00
C ALA A 243 11.24 9.83 13.52
N ALA A 244 12.30 10.46 14.05
CA ALA A 244 12.45 10.68 15.48
C ALA A 244 11.76 11.96 15.95
N SER A 245 11.80 13.03 15.15
CA SER A 245 11.35 14.36 15.53
C SER A 245 10.13 14.88 14.77
N GLY A 246 9.78 14.27 13.63
CA GLY A 246 8.75 14.76 12.72
C GLY A 246 9.19 15.99 11.90
N LYS A 247 10.47 16.36 11.93
CA LYS A 247 10.99 17.47 11.12
C LYS A 247 10.91 17.09 9.64
N GLU A 248 10.26 17.93 8.85
CA GLU A 248 10.27 17.81 7.39
C GLU A 248 11.68 18.12 6.86
N ILE A 249 12.24 17.17 6.08
CA ILE A 249 13.60 17.26 5.50
C ILE A 249 13.51 17.81 4.09
N THR A 250 12.71 17.15 3.23
CA THR A 250 12.53 17.51 1.83
C THR A 250 11.20 17.02 1.29
N SER A 251 10.90 17.33 0.04
CA SER A 251 9.81 16.72 -0.70
C SER A 251 10.22 16.42 -2.14
N VAL A 252 9.66 15.35 -2.71
CA VAL A 252 9.87 14.95 -4.11
C VAL A 252 8.53 14.84 -4.84
N PRO A 253 8.46 15.21 -6.14
CA PRO A 253 7.21 15.19 -6.90
C PRO A 253 6.77 13.75 -7.22
N ILE A 254 5.47 13.49 -7.24
CA ILE A 254 4.86 12.23 -7.68
C ILE A 254 3.66 12.46 -8.57
N SER A 255 3.20 11.41 -9.24
CA SER A 255 1.99 11.41 -10.03
C SER A 255 0.76 11.76 -9.19
N LYS A 256 -0.20 12.42 -9.83
CA LYS A 256 -1.46 12.81 -9.20
C LYS A 256 -2.25 11.59 -8.74
N GLY A 257 -2.88 11.72 -7.56
CA GLY A 257 -3.84 10.73 -7.09
C GLY A 257 -3.21 9.56 -6.35
N ILE A 258 -2.16 9.83 -5.56
CA ILE A 258 -1.59 8.82 -4.69
C ILE A 258 -2.67 8.13 -3.84
N ASP A 259 -2.55 6.81 -3.71
CA ASP A 259 -3.49 5.97 -2.97
C ASP A 259 -2.81 4.88 -2.11
N GLY A 260 -1.55 4.61 -2.33
CA GLY A 260 -0.72 3.72 -1.53
C GLY A 260 0.76 4.00 -1.71
N MET A 261 1.58 3.55 -0.74
CA MET A 261 3.02 3.69 -0.80
C MET A 261 3.73 2.59 0.00
N VAL A 262 4.85 2.09 -0.54
CA VAL A 262 5.68 1.12 0.13
C VAL A 262 7.16 1.45 -0.07
N PHE A 263 7.97 1.14 0.94
CA PHE A 263 9.43 1.20 0.88
C PHE A 263 10.02 -0.21 0.89
N ASP A 264 10.95 -0.47 -0.01
CA ASP A 264 11.74 -1.70 -0.06
C ASP A 264 13.11 -1.45 0.59
N PRO A 265 13.36 -1.97 1.78
CA PRO A 265 14.64 -1.75 2.47
C PRO A 265 15.82 -2.47 1.81
N ALA A 266 15.57 -3.50 0.98
CA ALA A 266 16.63 -4.25 0.31
C ALA A 266 17.21 -3.48 -0.88
N THR A 267 16.37 -2.78 -1.62
CA THR A 267 16.75 -2.00 -2.80
C THR A 267 16.79 -0.49 -2.54
N LYS A 268 16.39 -0.05 -1.33
CA LYS A 268 16.25 1.36 -0.98
C LYS A 268 15.32 2.13 -1.93
N ARG A 269 14.19 1.51 -2.28
CA ARG A 269 13.23 2.11 -3.22
C ARG A 269 11.89 2.39 -2.57
N ILE A 270 11.34 3.55 -2.94
CA ILE A 270 9.97 3.97 -2.61
C ILE A 270 9.12 3.74 -3.85
N TYR A 271 8.01 3.03 -3.70
CA TYR A 271 6.99 2.84 -4.73
C TYR A 271 5.75 3.62 -4.30
N SER A 272 5.29 4.53 -5.14
CA SER A 272 4.11 5.36 -4.91
C SER A 272 3.06 5.06 -5.97
N GLU A 273 1.93 4.53 -5.55
CA GLU A 273 0.83 4.14 -6.42
C GLU A 273 -0.14 5.28 -6.60
N ALA A 274 -0.48 5.57 -7.84
CA ALA A 274 -1.46 6.57 -8.19
C ALA A 274 -2.72 5.93 -8.78
N ASN A 275 -3.89 6.25 -8.25
CA ASN A 275 -5.18 5.80 -8.79
C ASN A 275 -5.48 6.34 -10.20
N THR A 276 -4.62 7.19 -10.74
CA THR A 276 -4.62 7.62 -12.15
C THR A 276 -3.92 6.63 -13.08
N GLY A 277 -3.40 5.51 -12.56
CA GLY A 277 -2.80 4.44 -13.34
C GLY A 277 -1.29 4.58 -13.55
N ALA A 278 -0.56 4.94 -12.49
CA ALA A 278 0.89 5.06 -12.51
C ALA A 278 1.52 4.55 -11.20
N ILE A 279 2.75 4.06 -11.28
CA ILE A 279 3.60 3.81 -10.13
C ILE A 279 4.88 4.61 -10.32
N ASP A 280 5.11 5.59 -9.45
CA ASP A 280 6.37 6.32 -9.39
C ASP A 280 7.36 5.56 -8.51
N VAL A 281 8.62 5.50 -8.94
CA VAL A 281 9.67 4.82 -8.19
C VAL A 281 10.82 5.79 -7.92
N TYR A 282 11.17 5.89 -6.65
CA TYR A 282 12.33 6.66 -6.20
C TYR A 282 13.35 5.75 -5.54
N GLU A 283 14.62 6.03 -5.75
CA GLU A 283 15.73 5.46 -5.01
C GLU A 283 16.14 6.42 -3.89
N GLU A 284 16.25 5.92 -2.67
CA GLU A 284 16.92 6.61 -1.57
C GLU A 284 18.43 6.48 -1.76
N VAL A 285 19.06 7.50 -2.33
CA VAL A 285 20.51 7.57 -2.54
C VAL A 285 21.26 7.65 -1.21
N ASP A 286 20.72 8.48 -0.33
CA ASP A 286 21.07 8.57 1.09
C ASP A 286 19.84 9.10 1.85
N ALA A 287 19.96 9.25 3.17
CA ALA A 287 18.85 9.63 4.03
C ALA A 287 18.14 10.95 3.63
N ASP A 288 18.81 11.85 2.94
CA ASP A 288 18.30 13.18 2.60
C ASP A 288 18.15 13.42 1.09
N HIS A 289 18.64 12.49 0.24
CA HIS A 289 18.62 12.63 -1.22
C HIS A 289 17.92 11.45 -1.90
N TYR A 290 17.02 11.78 -2.80
CA TYR A 290 16.13 10.84 -3.51
C TYR A 290 16.23 11.07 -5.01
N GLN A 291 16.41 10.01 -5.77
CA GLN A 291 16.47 10.04 -7.23
C GLN A 291 15.26 9.35 -7.83
N SER A 292 14.55 10.02 -8.75
CA SER A 292 13.51 9.36 -9.52
C SER A 292 14.11 8.33 -10.46
N LEU A 293 13.62 7.10 -10.39
CA LEU A 293 13.92 6.04 -11.35
C LEU A 293 12.91 6.01 -12.51
N GLY A 294 11.89 6.87 -12.44
CA GLY A 294 10.84 7.00 -13.45
C GLY A 294 9.49 6.51 -12.96
N THR A 295 8.55 6.45 -13.91
CA THR A 295 7.15 6.08 -13.68
C THR A 295 6.81 4.88 -14.53
N THR A 296 6.18 3.86 -13.95
CA THR A 296 5.60 2.73 -14.67
C THR A 296 4.12 3.01 -14.93
N PRO A 297 3.70 3.19 -16.20
CA PRO A 297 2.28 3.35 -16.53
C PRO A 297 1.55 2.02 -16.38
N ILE A 298 0.38 2.03 -15.77
CA ILE A 298 -0.49 0.86 -15.61
C ILE A 298 -1.69 0.94 -16.58
N GLY A 299 -1.98 2.14 -17.06
CA GLY A 299 -3.02 2.38 -18.08
C GLY A 299 -4.45 2.37 -17.56
N SER A 300 -4.67 2.11 -16.28
CA SER A 300 -5.98 2.10 -15.63
C SER A 300 -5.84 2.46 -14.16
N PRO A 301 -6.91 2.94 -13.51
CA PRO A 301 -6.89 3.08 -12.06
C PRO A 301 -6.38 1.80 -11.42
N ALA A 302 -5.39 1.91 -10.56
CA ALA A 302 -4.76 0.76 -9.93
C ALA A 302 -4.70 0.99 -8.43
N LYS A 303 -5.23 0.03 -7.68
CA LYS A 303 -5.25 -0.01 -6.22
C LYS A 303 -5.77 -1.38 -5.79
N PRO A 304 -5.24 -1.96 -4.72
CA PRO A 304 -3.99 -1.65 -4.02
C PRO A 304 -2.75 -2.19 -4.73
N GLY A 305 -1.58 -1.86 -4.19
CA GLY A 305 -0.33 -2.54 -4.51
C GLY A 305 0.20 -3.35 -3.33
N LEU A 306 1.00 -4.35 -3.63
CA LEU A 306 1.69 -5.19 -2.65
C LEU A 306 3.11 -5.52 -3.13
N LEU A 307 4.11 -5.07 -2.39
CA LEU A 307 5.48 -5.54 -2.55
C LEU A 307 5.69 -6.83 -1.74
N VAL A 308 6.23 -7.85 -2.40
CA VAL A 308 6.65 -9.13 -1.77
C VAL A 308 8.15 -9.30 -2.02
N PRO A 309 9.01 -8.78 -1.13
CA PRO A 309 10.47 -8.79 -1.33
C PRO A 309 11.04 -10.19 -1.50
N GLU A 310 10.52 -11.19 -0.78
CA GLU A 310 10.97 -12.58 -0.83
C GLU A 310 10.80 -13.21 -2.22
N LEU A 311 9.89 -12.68 -3.01
CA LEU A 311 9.63 -13.13 -4.38
C LEU A 311 10.24 -12.20 -5.42
N ASN A 312 10.75 -11.04 -5.01
CA ASN A 312 11.14 -9.95 -5.90
C ASN A 312 9.97 -9.55 -6.83
N ARG A 313 8.79 -9.36 -6.25
CA ARG A 313 7.53 -9.09 -6.98
C ARG A 313 6.75 -7.94 -6.37
N TYR A 314 6.09 -7.21 -7.29
CA TYR A 314 5.12 -6.19 -6.96
C TYR A 314 3.79 -6.53 -7.63
N PHE A 315 2.74 -6.65 -6.86
CA PHE A 315 1.40 -6.96 -7.34
C PHE A 315 0.53 -5.71 -7.30
N VAL A 316 -0.29 -5.51 -8.33
CA VAL A 316 -1.24 -4.39 -8.39
C VAL A 316 -2.59 -4.91 -8.86
N ALA A 317 -3.66 -4.57 -8.15
CA ALA A 317 -5.02 -4.86 -8.60
C ALA A 317 -5.52 -3.74 -9.52
N VAL A 318 -6.08 -4.14 -10.65
CA VAL A 318 -6.67 -3.25 -11.66
C VAL A 318 -8.16 -3.58 -11.77
N PRO A 319 -9.06 -2.63 -11.46
CA PRO A 319 -10.49 -2.82 -11.61
C PRO A 319 -10.92 -3.04 -13.07
N GLN A 320 -12.07 -3.63 -13.25
CA GLN A 320 -12.72 -3.70 -14.56
C GLN A 320 -12.91 -2.30 -15.16
N HIS A 321 -12.53 -2.13 -16.43
CA HIS A 321 -12.69 -0.87 -17.18
C HIS A 321 -12.85 -1.14 -18.68
N ASP A 322 -13.59 -0.31 -19.39
CA ASP A 322 -13.73 -0.30 -20.85
C ASP A 322 -13.95 -1.71 -21.49
N ASN A 323 -14.76 -2.57 -20.87
CA ASN A 323 -14.99 -3.96 -21.25
C ASN A 323 -13.77 -4.91 -21.11
N VAL A 324 -12.75 -4.49 -20.38
CA VAL A 324 -11.62 -5.36 -19.98
C VAL A 324 -11.91 -5.84 -18.56
N ASP A 325 -11.81 -7.14 -18.32
CA ASP A 325 -11.98 -7.72 -16.99
C ASP A 325 -10.97 -7.16 -16.00
N ALA A 326 -11.31 -7.17 -14.73
CA ALA A 326 -10.38 -6.88 -13.67
C ALA A 326 -9.19 -7.85 -13.72
N ALA A 327 -8.03 -7.41 -13.24
CA ALA A 327 -6.83 -8.23 -13.25
C ALA A 327 -5.90 -7.88 -12.08
N ILE A 328 -5.03 -8.83 -11.73
CA ILE A 328 -3.84 -8.58 -10.94
C ILE A 328 -2.66 -8.53 -11.90
N LEU A 329 -1.93 -7.42 -11.88
CA LEU A 329 -0.67 -7.27 -12.60
C LEU A 329 0.48 -7.67 -11.67
N GLU A 330 1.33 -8.56 -12.14
CA GLU A 330 2.53 -8.97 -11.41
C GLU A 330 3.76 -8.39 -12.10
N TYR A 331 4.48 -7.58 -11.38
CA TYR A 331 5.72 -6.98 -11.84
C TYR A 331 6.92 -7.62 -11.15
N LYS A 332 8.01 -7.74 -11.89
CA LYS A 332 9.33 -7.97 -11.32
C LYS A 332 9.91 -6.63 -10.86
N VAL A 333 10.42 -6.59 -9.65
CA VAL A 333 11.22 -5.49 -9.12
C VAL A 333 12.64 -5.63 -9.66
N GLN A 334 13.16 -4.56 -10.27
CA GLN A 334 14.51 -4.55 -10.89
C GLN A 334 15.57 -4.05 -9.91
#